data_316c4db772f0621c3e8b3b3d6ffad1e5
#
_entry.id   316c4db772f0621c3e8b3b3d6ffad1e5
#
_cell.length_a   1.000
_cell.length_b   1.000
_cell.length_c   1.000
_cell.angle_alpha   90.00
_cell.angle_beta   90.00
_cell.angle_gamma   90.00
#
_symmetry.space_group_name_H-M   'P 1'
#
loop_
_entity.id
_entity.type
_entity.pdbx_description
1 polymer ?
#
loop_
_entity_poly.entity_id
_entity_poly.type
_entity_poly.pdbx_seq_one_letter_code
_entity_poly.pdbx_strand_id
1 'polypeptide(L)'
;MMIRPQLPSLGDITKALLDHAGVLPQKNDSTGVIEDEKTKKKIQTQLRRLAKEESELENNLIDLLNLLAAFIQKATADSRVTNVCMDSIEDVLNQYKDLVRGDGTFLSKPEAVKWLIRTKLVDRTILSYQKNALKFNLSASNLISPSDTYWWLPDFTNQSTQWPLAKAMKWMYTVCETNQTHFHFPDFGSTDNYRLSQNLENASRWANGKNTPSWPNLLQNINDSIVAMEQTKSTMYKVVFDAKTQQNFKTILFIARFSTSIFIELERQFGRDFIVDITMQLRRQDRRLSKVHQSFKASLSKAIAVNNIPKTAIIDRIWYENTQEFWQLQSEHMIQGSRAIDAKFRERYNSGFNRKDLRFFLQRMNPFALSPLLEQAKDNTIAMAPKLFLELLLEGLALRKNGNTLPRDIKQYIKQVNEANLECYLDWVTNWIWATYHYRREEDDLAFPFYLKAFESGKYSAGNSQYKLVNQYVESCAKNNKWKDFKRGIAWANYLGIEVRWYRGVDESDEPLKTAYMFLKHARYAQL
;
A
#
# COMPACT_ATOMS: atom_id res chain seq x y z
N MET A 1 4.48 -14.75 -21.59
CA MET A 1 3.26 -14.50 -20.79
C MET A 1 3.08 -12.99 -20.75
N MET A 2 2.07 -12.44 -21.44
CA MET A 2 1.83 -10.99 -21.45
C MET A 2 1.44 -10.54 -20.04
N ILE A 3 2.16 -9.56 -19.51
CA ILE A 3 1.90 -8.99 -18.17
C ILE A 3 0.70 -8.04 -18.31
N ARG A 4 -0.41 -8.36 -17.67
CA ARG A 4 -1.59 -7.48 -17.66
C ARG A 4 -1.28 -6.18 -16.91
N PRO A 5 -1.66 -5.01 -17.44
CA PRO A 5 -1.57 -3.75 -16.73
C PRO A 5 -2.62 -3.72 -15.61
N GLN A 6 -2.18 -3.62 -14.39
CA GLN A 6 -3.08 -3.52 -13.22
C GLN A 6 -2.36 -3.02 -11.99
N LEU A 7 -3.08 -2.37 -11.11
CA LEU A 7 -2.63 -2.11 -9.75
C LEU A 7 -2.50 -3.44 -8.97
N PRO A 8 -1.67 -3.52 -7.91
CA PRO A 8 -1.62 -4.69 -7.04
C PRO A 8 -3.01 -5.05 -6.51
N SER A 9 -3.30 -6.33 -6.31
CA SER A 9 -4.57 -6.71 -5.67
C SER A 9 -4.55 -6.37 -4.16
N LEU A 10 -5.73 -6.26 -3.56
CA LEU A 10 -5.86 -6.10 -2.11
C LEU A 10 -5.14 -7.22 -1.36
N GLY A 11 -5.26 -8.46 -1.85
CA GLY A 11 -4.56 -9.61 -1.30
C GLY A 11 -3.03 -9.48 -1.37
N ASP A 12 -2.48 -8.93 -2.46
CA ASP A 12 -1.04 -8.67 -2.60
C ASP A 12 -0.54 -7.67 -1.55
N ILE A 13 -1.27 -6.55 -1.39
CA ILE A 13 -0.91 -5.49 -0.43
C ILE A 13 -0.98 -6.02 1.00
N THR A 14 -2.08 -6.68 1.37
CA THR A 14 -2.27 -7.21 2.71
C THR A 14 -1.25 -8.30 3.05
N LYS A 15 -0.97 -9.19 2.09
CA LYS A 15 0.07 -10.21 2.26
C LYS A 15 1.44 -9.57 2.48
N ALA A 16 1.80 -8.58 1.69
CA ALA A 16 3.08 -7.88 1.83
C ALA A 16 3.21 -7.21 3.21
N LEU A 17 2.15 -6.56 3.71
CA LEU A 17 2.14 -5.97 5.05
C LEU A 17 2.39 -7.01 6.15
N LEU A 18 1.71 -8.15 6.10
CA LEU A 18 1.86 -9.22 7.09
C LEU A 18 3.23 -9.92 7.03
N ASP A 19 3.75 -10.14 5.82
CA ASP A 19 5.07 -10.73 5.60
C ASP A 19 6.17 -9.82 6.17
N HIS A 20 6.13 -8.52 5.83
CA HIS A 20 7.14 -7.56 6.29
C HIS A 20 7.02 -7.25 7.79
N ALA A 21 5.81 -7.23 8.34
CA ALA A 21 5.62 -7.13 9.79
C ALA A 21 6.19 -8.36 10.54
N GLY A 22 6.35 -9.49 9.85
CA GLY A 22 6.85 -10.73 10.44
C GLY A 22 5.75 -11.54 11.16
N VAL A 23 4.49 -11.28 10.81
CA VAL A 23 3.33 -12.00 11.34
C VAL A 23 3.25 -13.42 10.75
N LEU A 24 3.58 -13.56 9.46
CA LEU A 24 3.53 -14.85 8.79
C LEU A 24 4.78 -15.68 9.14
N PRO A 25 4.61 -16.94 9.60
CA PRO A 25 5.74 -17.81 9.89
C PRO A 25 6.50 -18.14 8.61
N GLN A 26 7.81 -17.98 8.65
CA GLN A 26 8.68 -18.51 7.60
C GLN A 26 8.74 -20.04 7.71
N LYS A 27 8.98 -20.74 6.57
CA LYS A 27 8.92 -22.20 6.47
C LYS A 27 9.73 -22.98 7.51
N ASN A 28 10.71 -22.34 8.14
CA ASN A 28 11.64 -22.96 9.11
C ASN A 28 11.50 -22.37 10.53
N ASP A 29 10.49 -21.55 10.80
CA ASP A 29 10.29 -20.92 12.11
C ASP A 29 9.46 -21.83 13.02
N SER A 30 10.11 -22.60 13.86
CA SER A 30 9.47 -23.35 14.96
C SER A 30 8.99 -22.46 16.11
N THR A 31 9.40 -21.18 16.12
CA THR A 31 9.14 -20.20 17.18
C THR A 31 8.27 -19.02 16.72
N GLY A 32 7.32 -19.26 15.80
CA GLY A 32 6.42 -18.21 15.32
C GLY A 32 5.63 -17.54 16.46
N VAL A 33 5.42 -16.23 16.36
CA VAL A 33 4.60 -15.45 17.35
C VAL A 33 3.17 -15.96 17.42
N ILE A 34 2.73 -16.64 16.38
CA ILE A 34 1.45 -17.34 16.35
C ILE A 34 1.74 -18.81 16.70
N GLU A 35 1.67 -19.12 17.97
CA GLU A 35 1.91 -20.47 18.51
C GLU A 35 0.77 -21.43 18.15
N ASP A 36 -0.43 -20.90 17.89
CA ASP A 36 -1.63 -21.68 17.61
C ASP A 36 -1.83 -21.97 16.11
N GLU A 37 -1.78 -23.24 15.75
CA GLU A 37 -2.05 -23.74 14.39
C GLU A 37 -3.43 -23.34 13.87
N LYS A 38 -4.42 -23.13 14.73
CA LYS A 38 -5.77 -22.70 14.37
C LYS A 38 -5.73 -21.24 13.86
N THR A 39 -4.99 -20.37 14.53
CA THR A 39 -4.81 -18.98 14.11
C THR A 39 -4.01 -18.89 12.82
N LYS A 40 -2.96 -19.70 12.63
CA LYS A 40 -2.21 -19.78 11.35
C LYS A 40 -3.15 -20.17 10.19
N LYS A 41 -3.96 -21.21 10.37
CA LYS A 41 -4.93 -21.64 9.36
C LYS A 41 -5.99 -20.57 9.08
N LYS A 42 -6.44 -19.84 10.11
CA LYS A 42 -7.40 -18.72 9.96
C LYS A 42 -6.79 -17.63 9.08
N ILE A 43 -5.57 -17.17 9.36
CA ILE A 43 -4.85 -16.15 8.57
C ILE A 43 -4.68 -16.60 7.12
N GLN A 44 -4.18 -17.81 6.88
CA GLN A 44 -4.01 -18.34 5.54
C GLN A 44 -5.33 -18.41 4.76
N THR A 45 -6.42 -18.77 5.44
CA THR A 45 -7.76 -18.83 4.84
C THR A 45 -8.24 -17.42 4.47
N GLN A 46 -8.09 -16.44 5.35
CA GLN A 46 -8.47 -15.05 5.09
C GLN A 46 -7.64 -14.42 3.98
N LEU A 47 -6.31 -14.61 3.97
CA LEU A 47 -5.45 -14.17 2.87
C LEU A 47 -5.86 -14.78 1.52
N ARG A 48 -6.19 -16.09 1.52
CA ARG A 48 -6.68 -16.74 0.31
C ARG A 48 -8.01 -16.14 -0.17
N ARG A 49 -8.94 -15.83 0.76
CA ARG A 49 -10.22 -15.19 0.43
C ARG A 49 -10.01 -13.78 -0.14
N LEU A 50 -9.12 -12.99 0.47
CA LEU A 50 -8.75 -11.67 -0.06
C LEU A 50 -8.09 -11.75 -1.43
N ALA A 51 -7.17 -12.70 -1.63
CA ALA A 51 -6.50 -12.90 -2.92
C ALA A 51 -7.45 -13.32 -4.04
N LYS A 52 -8.51 -14.05 -3.70
CA LYS A 52 -9.57 -14.46 -4.62
C LYS A 52 -10.75 -13.49 -4.65
N GLU A 53 -10.71 -12.46 -3.77
CA GLU A 53 -11.83 -11.52 -3.58
C GLU A 53 -13.16 -12.24 -3.34
N GLU A 54 -13.10 -13.29 -2.54
CA GLU A 54 -14.26 -14.08 -2.14
C GLU A 54 -14.85 -13.55 -0.84
N SER A 55 -16.19 -13.54 -0.75
CA SER A 55 -16.97 -13.12 0.43
C SER A 55 -16.70 -11.68 0.92
N GLU A 56 -16.96 -11.40 2.15
CA GLU A 56 -16.92 -10.10 2.82
C GLU A 56 -15.49 -9.54 2.87
N LEU A 57 -15.07 -8.83 1.82
CA LEU A 57 -13.71 -8.31 1.66
C LEU A 57 -13.31 -7.40 2.83
N GLU A 58 -14.22 -6.51 3.23
CA GLU A 58 -13.97 -5.53 4.28
C GLU A 58 -13.80 -6.21 5.64
N ASN A 59 -14.66 -7.17 5.99
CA ASN A 59 -14.55 -7.91 7.24
C ASN A 59 -13.28 -8.79 7.29
N ASN A 60 -12.92 -9.43 6.18
CA ASN A 60 -11.67 -10.20 6.10
C ASN A 60 -10.43 -9.29 6.26
N LEU A 61 -10.46 -8.07 5.72
CA LEU A 61 -9.40 -7.09 5.89
C LEU A 61 -9.32 -6.62 7.34
N ILE A 62 -10.45 -6.24 7.94
CA ILE A 62 -10.53 -5.83 9.35
C ILE A 62 -9.99 -6.91 10.28
N ASP A 63 -10.38 -8.15 10.09
CA ASP A 63 -9.89 -9.29 10.87
C ASP A 63 -8.35 -9.43 10.78
N LEU A 64 -7.77 -9.27 9.59
CA LEU A 64 -6.32 -9.33 9.41
C LEU A 64 -5.61 -8.13 10.01
N LEU A 65 -6.20 -6.94 9.96
CA LEU A 65 -5.67 -5.73 10.62
C LEU A 65 -5.73 -5.88 12.14
N ASN A 66 -6.79 -6.44 12.70
CA ASN A 66 -6.89 -6.73 14.13
C ASN A 66 -5.81 -7.72 14.59
N LEU A 67 -5.52 -8.75 13.77
CA LEU A 67 -4.42 -9.67 14.05
C LEU A 67 -3.06 -8.98 13.99
N LEU A 68 -2.85 -8.08 13.05
CA LEU A 68 -1.65 -7.26 12.95
C LEU A 68 -1.51 -6.33 14.16
N ALA A 69 -2.59 -5.68 14.59
CA ALA A 69 -2.61 -4.84 15.79
C ALA A 69 -2.24 -5.64 17.05
N ALA A 70 -2.85 -6.82 17.23
CA ALA A 70 -2.52 -7.70 18.36
C ALA A 70 -1.05 -8.14 18.33
N PHE A 71 -0.50 -8.41 17.15
CA PHE A 71 0.91 -8.72 16.98
C PHE A 71 1.82 -7.55 17.34
N ILE A 72 1.55 -6.34 16.85
CA ILE A 72 2.32 -5.14 17.18
C ILE A 72 2.24 -4.86 18.68
N GLN A 73 1.05 -5.00 19.29
CA GLN A 73 0.86 -4.86 20.73
C GLN A 73 1.70 -5.87 21.54
N LYS A 74 1.74 -7.13 21.10
CA LYS A 74 2.59 -8.16 21.74
C LYS A 74 4.08 -7.85 21.54
N ALA A 75 4.46 -7.35 20.37
CA ALA A 75 5.85 -7.05 20.02
C ALA A 75 6.40 -5.85 20.78
N THR A 76 5.62 -4.79 20.93
CA THR A 76 6.05 -3.52 21.52
C THR A 76 5.60 -3.34 22.96
N ALA A 77 4.59 -4.09 23.41
CA ALA A 77 3.90 -3.95 24.70
C ALA A 77 3.45 -2.49 25.00
N ASP A 78 3.23 -1.68 23.95
CA ASP A 78 2.79 -0.28 24.04
C ASP A 78 1.62 -0.02 23.11
N SER A 79 0.43 0.21 23.70
CA SER A 79 -0.80 0.49 22.94
C SER A 79 -0.71 1.76 22.10
N ARG A 80 0.09 2.74 22.51
CA ARG A 80 0.26 4.00 21.76
C ARG A 80 1.04 3.74 20.48
N VAL A 81 2.10 2.92 20.53
CA VAL A 81 2.86 2.50 19.36
C VAL A 81 1.96 1.71 18.43
N THR A 82 1.18 0.78 18.98
CA THR A 82 0.21 0.00 18.21
C THR A 82 -0.77 0.90 17.48
N ASN A 83 -1.40 1.83 18.17
CA ASN A 83 -2.39 2.74 17.56
C ASN A 83 -1.75 3.61 16.45
N VAL A 84 -0.55 4.16 16.70
CA VAL A 84 0.17 4.96 15.70
C VAL A 84 0.51 4.14 14.45
N CYS A 85 0.97 2.90 14.63
CA CYS A 85 1.26 2.01 13.49
C CYS A 85 -0.01 1.66 12.72
N MET A 86 -1.10 1.35 13.42
CA MET A 86 -2.38 1.00 12.78
C MET A 86 -2.99 2.18 12.05
N ASP A 87 -3.05 3.38 12.66
CA ASP A 87 -3.51 4.61 12.00
C ASP A 87 -2.73 4.86 10.70
N SER A 88 -1.40 4.64 10.71
CA SER A 88 -0.56 4.81 9.52
C SER A 88 -0.86 3.78 8.44
N ILE A 89 -1.08 2.53 8.81
CA ILE A 89 -1.41 1.44 7.88
C ILE A 89 -2.78 1.66 7.26
N GLU A 90 -3.78 2.02 8.07
CA GLU A 90 -5.13 2.31 7.60
C GLU A 90 -5.15 3.50 6.64
N ASP A 91 -4.39 4.57 6.93
CA ASP A 91 -4.27 5.72 6.03
C ASP A 91 -3.70 5.32 4.66
N VAL A 92 -2.65 4.50 4.65
CA VAL A 92 -2.07 3.97 3.40
C VAL A 92 -3.07 3.08 2.64
N LEU A 93 -3.81 2.21 3.33
CA LEU A 93 -4.81 1.35 2.71
C LEU A 93 -5.98 2.13 2.14
N ASN A 94 -6.45 3.18 2.84
CA ASN A 94 -7.50 4.07 2.35
C ASN A 94 -7.04 4.84 1.11
N GLN A 95 -5.78 5.33 1.09
CA GLN A 95 -5.21 5.96 -0.11
C GLN A 95 -5.11 4.98 -1.29
N TYR A 96 -4.77 3.73 -1.01
CA TYR A 96 -4.74 2.69 -2.03
C TYR A 96 -6.14 2.39 -2.59
N LYS A 97 -7.15 2.31 -1.73
CA LYS A 97 -8.57 2.15 -2.09
C LYS A 97 -9.03 3.28 -3.03
N ASP A 98 -8.73 4.53 -2.67
CA ASP A 98 -9.05 5.70 -3.49
C ASP A 98 -8.35 5.66 -4.85
N LEU A 99 -7.11 5.21 -4.89
CA LEU A 99 -6.36 5.02 -6.13
C LEU A 99 -7.04 3.98 -7.04
N VAL A 100 -7.38 2.81 -6.50
CA VAL A 100 -8.06 1.74 -7.27
C VAL A 100 -9.41 2.20 -7.79
N ARG A 101 -10.14 2.98 -7.00
CA ARG A 101 -11.45 3.52 -7.36
C ARG A 101 -11.35 4.61 -8.43
N GLY A 102 -10.35 5.50 -8.32
CA GLY A 102 -10.26 6.74 -9.09
C GLY A 102 -9.39 6.65 -10.32
N ASP A 103 -8.25 5.97 -10.21
CA ASP A 103 -7.19 5.99 -11.20
C ASP A 103 -7.17 4.70 -12.03
N GLY A 104 -7.42 4.80 -13.32
CA GLY A 104 -7.11 3.73 -14.26
C GLY A 104 -5.60 3.57 -14.44
N THR A 105 -5.15 2.38 -14.81
CA THR A 105 -3.73 2.14 -15.09
C THR A 105 -3.51 1.38 -16.40
N PHE A 106 -2.43 1.73 -17.05
CA PHE A 106 -1.86 1.02 -18.20
C PHE A 106 -0.44 0.51 -17.91
N LEU A 107 0.00 0.62 -16.64
CA LEU A 107 1.28 0.14 -16.18
C LEU A 107 1.23 -1.35 -15.90
N SER A 108 2.32 -2.06 -16.14
CA SER A 108 2.51 -3.40 -15.59
C SER A 108 2.50 -3.35 -14.06
N LYS A 109 2.18 -4.46 -13.40
CA LYS A 109 2.12 -4.50 -11.93
C LYS A 109 3.39 -3.98 -11.24
N PRO A 110 4.62 -4.36 -11.65
CA PRO A 110 5.85 -3.80 -11.05
C PRO A 110 5.97 -2.29 -11.27
N GLU A 111 5.65 -1.79 -12.46
CA GLU A 111 5.69 -0.36 -12.77
C GLU A 111 4.61 0.43 -12.00
N ALA A 112 3.41 -0.15 -11.88
CA ALA A 112 2.35 0.43 -11.06
C ALA A 112 2.76 0.52 -9.59
N VAL A 113 3.47 -0.48 -9.04
CA VAL A 113 4.02 -0.45 -7.68
C VAL A 113 5.09 0.65 -7.54
N LYS A 114 6.05 0.73 -8.46
CA LYS A 114 7.05 1.81 -8.45
C LYS A 114 6.40 3.19 -8.47
N TRP A 115 5.44 3.37 -9.38
CA TRP A 115 4.71 4.61 -9.51
C TRP A 115 3.93 4.94 -8.23
N LEU A 116 3.18 3.98 -7.67
CA LEU A 116 2.43 4.14 -6.44
C LEU A 116 3.33 4.60 -5.29
N ILE A 117 4.48 3.94 -5.11
CA ILE A 117 5.42 4.28 -4.06
C ILE A 117 5.92 5.74 -4.24
N ARG A 118 6.40 6.10 -5.44
CA ARG A 118 6.98 7.42 -5.71
C ARG A 118 5.99 8.56 -5.60
N THR A 119 4.77 8.37 -6.07
CA THR A 119 3.81 9.47 -6.25
C THR A 119 2.76 9.58 -5.15
N LYS A 120 2.53 8.51 -4.41
CA LYS A 120 1.51 8.48 -3.36
C LYS A 120 2.07 8.10 -2.00
N LEU A 121 2.79 7.00 -1.90
CA LEU A 121 3.19 6.47 -0.59
C LEU A 121 4.28 7.30 0.07
N VAL A 122 5.24 7.86 -0.68
CA VAL A 122 6.32 8.68 -0.11
C VAL A 122 5.75 9.87 0.66
N ASP A 123 4.88 10.64 0.02
CA ASP A 123 4.31 11.84 0.62
C ASP A 123 3.40 11.48 1.81
N ARG A 124 2.57 10.46 1.66
CA ARG A 124 1.66 10.00 2.72
C ARG A 124 2.39 9.40 3.90
N THR A 125 3.43 8.62 3.65
CA THR A 125 4.25 8.05 4.71
C THR A 125 4.86 9.14 5.57
N ILE A 126 5.42 10.18 4.97
CA ILE A 126 6.01 11.30 5.73
C ILE A 126 4.94 12.09 6.49
N LEU A 127 3.79 12.39 5.87
CA LEU A 127 2.69 13.08 6.55
C LEU A 127 2.19 12.27 7.75
N SER A 128 1.95 10.99 7.56
CA SER A 128 1.50 10.09 8.63
C SER A 128 2.56 9.96 9.73
N TYR A 129 3.83 9.78 9.36
CA TYR A 129 4.94 9.75 10.32
C TYR A 129 5.01 11.02 11.16
N GLN A 130 4.98 12.20 10.56
CA GLN A 130 5.04 13.47 11.27
C GLN A 130 3.84 13.67 12.21
N LYS A 131 2.62 13.41 11.73
CA LYS A 131 1.39 13.48 12.53
C LYS A 131 1.45 12.54 13.73
N ASN A 132 1.82 11.31 13.50
CA ASN A 132 1.80 10.26 14.52
C ASN A 132 2.98 10.39 15.49
N ALA A 133 4.16 10.82 15.03
CA ALA A 133 5.28 11.15 15.90
C ALA A 133 4.92 12.27 16.88
N LEU A 134 4.14 13.27 16.44
CA LEU A 134 3.64 14.33 17.34
C LEU A 134 2.64 13.80 18.35
N LYS A 135 1.67 13.01 17.93
CA LYS A 135 0.71 12.36 18.84
C LYS A 135 1.45 11.52 19.88
N PHE A 136 2.43 10.75 19.45
CA PHE A 136 3.25 9.91 20.32
C PHE A 136 4.04 10.73 21.33
N ASN A 137 4.77 11.76 20.88
CA ASN A 137 5.57 12.63 21.75
C ASN A 137 4.73 13.40 22.77
N LEU A 138 3.48 13.75 22.43
CA LEU A 138 2.57 14.42 23.35
C LEU A 138 1.94 13.47 24.38
N SER A 139 1.80 12.20 24.05
CA SER A 139 1.22 11.18 24.93
C SER A 139 2.25 10.42 25.74
N ALA A 140 3.50 10.37 25.28
CA ALA A 140 4.59 9.61 25.90
C ALA A 140 5.67 10.57 26.39
N SER A 141 5.79 10.69 27.69
CA SER A 141 7.00 11.27 28.29
C SER A 141 8.18 10.33 27.98
N ASN A 142 9.14 10.82 27.16
CA ASN A 142 10.51 10.29 27.07
C ASN A 142 10.67 8.87 26.50
N LEU A 143 10.23 8.62 25.25
CA LEU A 143 10.80 7.50 24.50
C LEU A 143 12.25 7.84 24.15
N ILE A 144 13.19 7.05 24.65
CA ILE A 144 14.59 7.14 24.24
C ILE A 144 14.66 6.54 22.82
N SER A 145 15.08 7.33 21.84
CA SER A 145 15.21 6.92 20.45
C SER A 145 16.60 7.28 19.90
N PRO A 146 17.04 6.69 18.79
CA PRO A 146 18.25 7.12 18.11
C PRO A 146 18.24 8.63 17.83
N SER A 147 19.40 9.28 18.00
CA SER A 147 19.57 10.73 17.74
C SER A 147 19.47 11.11 16.26
N ASP A 148 19.73 10.17 15.38
CA ASP A 148 19.54 10.37 13.93
C ASP A 148 18.03 10.40 13.62
N THR A 149 17.52 11.49 13.11
CA THR A 149 16.11 11.67 12.71
C THR A 149 15.64 10.61 11.71
N TYR A 150 16.58 10.12 10.88
CA TYR A 150 16.27 9.15 9.82
C TYR A 150 16.78 7.74 10.15
N TRP A 151 16.89 7.38 11.42
CA TRP A 151 17.33 6.05 11.86
C TRP A 151 16.51 4.90 11.24
N TRP A 152 15.26 5.17 10.89
CA TRP A 152 14.34 4.22 10.25
C TRP A 152 14.47 4.14 8.73
N LEU A 153 15.33 4.95 8.10
CA LEU A 153 15.67 4.91 6.68
C LEU A 153 17.08 4.34 6.47
N PRO A 154 17.35 3.67 5.33
CA PRO A 154 18.71 3.25 5.01
C PRO A 154 19.61 4.44 4.69
N ASP A 155 20.92 4.30 4.96
CA ASP A 155 21.97 5.19 4.47
C ASP A 155 22.83 4.48 3.44
N PHE A 156 23.19 5.20 2.39
CA PHE A 156 23.94 4.67 1.26
C PHE A 156 25.31 5.31 1.18
N THR A 157 26.34 4.47 1.09
CA THR A 157 27.70 4.86 0.67
C THR A 157 27.98 4.26 -0.71
N ASN A 158 29.09 4.64 -1.34
CA ASN A 158 29.44 4.11 -2.66
C ASN A 158 29.56 2.57 -2.69
N GLN A 159 29.86 1.92 -1.55
CA GLN A 159 30.14 0.50 -1.47
C GLN A 159 29.19 -0.30 -0.58
N SER A 160 28.41 0.34 0.29
CA SER A 160 27.59 -0.36 1.28
C SER A 160 26.27 0.36 1.56
N THR A 161 25.32 -0.39 2.11
CA THR A 161 24.06 0.14 2.65
C THR A 161 24.05 -0.10 4.16
N GLN A 162 23.86 0.95 4.93
CA GLN A 162 23.59 0.85 6.36
C GLN A 162 22.07 0.76 6.57
N TRP A 163 21.62 -0.43 6.91
CA TRP A 163 20.21 -0.71 7.09
C TRP A 163 19.65 -0.13 8.39
N PRO A 164 18.34 0.19 8.47
CA PRO A 164 17.70 0.67 9.70
C PRO A 164 17.92 -0.23 10.91
N LEU A 165 17.86 -1.56 10.74
CA LEU A 165 18.12 -2.50 11.83
C LEU A 165 19.56 -2.38 12.36
N ALA A 166 20.55 -2.21 11.47
CA ALA A 166 21.93 -1.98 11.87
C ALA A 166 22.11 -0.70 12.68
N LYS A 167 21.42 0.38 12.27
CA LYS A 167 21.42 1.66 13.01
C LYS A 167 20.79 1.51 14.40
N ALA A 168 19.65 0.84 14.49
CA ALA A 168 18.97 0.59 15.75
C ALA A 168 19.80 -0.28 16.71
N MET A 169 20.44 -1.33 16.21
CA MET A 169 21.34 -2.17 17.00
C MET A 169 22.56 -1.39 17.46
N LYS A 170 23.20 -0.60 16.60
CA LYS A 170 24.31 0.26 16.97
C LYS A 170 23.92 1.27 18.05
N TRP A 171 22.74 1.89 17.93
CA TRP A 171 22.21 2.77 18.96
C TRP A 171 22.00 2.02 20.28
N MET A 172 21.42 0.83 20.26
CA MET A 172 21.24 0.00 21.45
C MET A 172 22.58 -0.29 22.14
N TYR A 173 23.63 -0.66 21.38
CA TYR A 173 24.96 -0.86 21.94
C TYR A 173 25.52 0.41 22.58
N THR A 174 25.28 1.58 21.97
CA THR A 174 25.71 2.87 22.54
C THR A 174 24.98 3.18 23.85
N VAL A 175 23.66 2.92 23.92
CA VAL A 175 22.88 3.09 25.17
C VAL A 175 23.38 2.16 26.26
N CYS A 176 23.82 0.95 25.88
CA CYS A 176 24.40 -0.03 26.80
C CYS A 176 25.89 0.18 27.06
N GLU A 177 26.49 1.29 26.59
CA GLU A 177 27.92 1.57 26.73
C GLU A 177 28.83 0.39 26.32
N THR A 178 28.42 -0.35 25.27
CA THR A 178 29.08 -1.56 24.81
C THR A 178 29.24 -1.58 23.26
N ASN A 179 29.76 -2.65 22.75
CA ASN A 179 29.85 -2.91 21.30
C ASN A 179 29.14 -4.23 20.94
N GLN A 180 28.99 -4.50 19.64
CA GLN A 180 28.29 -5.68 19.15
C GLN A 180 28.83 -6.99 19.75
N THR A 181 30.16 -7.16 19.80
CA THR A 181 30.79 -8.40 20.28
C THR A 181 30.47 -8.62 21.76
N HIS A 182 30.74 -7.63 22.60
CA HIS A 182 30.50 -7.74 24.04
C HIS A 182 29.02 -7.77 24.41
N PHE A 183 28.12 -7.17 23.61
CA PHE A 183 26.69 -7.27 23.86
C PHE A 183 26.16 -8.68 23.61
N HIS A 184 26.51 -9.29 22.49
CA HIS A 184 25.99 -10.61 22.13
C HIS A 184 26.78 -11.76 22.71
N PHE A 185 28.05 -11.52 23.07
CA PHE A 185 28.94 -12.51 23.64
C PHE A 185 29.88 -11.85 24.68
N PRO A 186 29.36 -11.50 25.88
CA PRO A 186 30.09 -10.73 26.87
C PRO A 186 31.31 -11.45 27.43
N ASP A 187 31.32 -12.78 27.40
CA ASP A 187 32.42 -13.64 27.86
C ASP A 187 33.15 -14.28 26.68
N PHE A 188 33.58 -13.45 25.71
CA PHE A 188 34.25 -13.88 24.50
C PHE A 188 35.56 -14.60 24.83
N GLY A 189 35.59 -15.91 24.60
CA GLY A 189 36.73 -16.79 24.89
C GLY A 189 36.40 -17.97 25.81
N SER A 190 35.24 -17.99 26.43
CA SER A 190 34.71 -19.18 27.11
C SER A 190 34.26 -20.22 26.06
N THR A 191 34.71 -21.46 26.22
CA THR A 191 34.52 -22.50 25.19
C THR A 191 33.11 -23.09 25.11
N ASP A 192 32.21 -22.76 26.03
CA ASP A 192 30.95 -23.49 26.18
C ASP A 192 29.67 -22.75 25.73
N ASN A 193 29.77 -21.62 25.00
CA ASN A 193 28.59 -20.82 24.70
C ASN A 193 28.29 -20.75 23.19
N TYR A 194 28.01 -21.90 22.58
CA TYR A 194 27.59 -22.02 21.17
C TYR A 194 26.42 -21.07 20.81
N ARG A 195 25.43 -20.92 21.72
CA ARG A 195 24.26 -20.07 21.48
C ARG A 195 24.64 -18.59 21.38
N LEU A 196 25.48 -18.07 22.27
CA LEU A 196 25.94 -16.68 22.23
C LEU A 196 26.79 -16.39 21.01
N SER A 197 27.64 -17.35 20.61
CA SER A 197 28.41 -17.26 19.35
C SER A 197 27.47 -17.17 18.13
N GLN A 198 26.41 -17.99 18.08
CA GLN A 198 25.38 -17.88 17.05
C GLN A 198 24.63 -16.55 17.10
N ASN A 199 24.34 -16.02 18.29
CA ASN A 199 23.69 -14.73 18.44
C ASN A 199 24.55 -13.60 17.85
N LEU A 200 25.85 -13.61 18.07
CA LEU A 200 26.80 -12.65 17.49
C LEU A 200 26.87 -12.77 15.96
N GLU A 201 26.95 -13.99 15.44
CA GLU A 201 26.97 -14.22 13.99
C GLU A 201 25.67 -13.75 13.33
N ASN A 202 24.53 -14.07 13.93
CA ASN A 202 23.21 -13.62 13.46
C ASN A 202 23.10 -12.09 13.45
N ALA A 203 23.52 -11.44 14.54
CA ALA A 203 23.53 -9.98 14.62
C ALA A 203 24.38 -9.34 13.52
N SER A 204 25.54 -9.93 13.21
CA SER A 204 26.39 -9.49 12.09
C SER A 204 25.70 -9.67 10.71
N ARG A 205 25.05 -10.81 10.48
CA ARG A 205 24.29 -11.06 9.24
C ARG A 205 23.14 -10.08 9.06
N TRP A 206 22.42 -9.75 10.13
CA TRP A 206 21.29 -8.80 10.13
C TRP A 206 21.77 -7.37 9.89
N ALA A 207 22.86 -6.96 10.55
CA ALA A 207 23.47 -5.65 10.35
C ALA A 207 23.91 -5.41 8.91
N ASN A 208 24.41 -6.45 8.24
CA ASN A 208 24.83 -6.40 6.84
C ASN A 208 23.69 -6.60 5.82
N GLY A 209 22.46 -6.78 6.27
CA GLY A 209 21.29 -6.98 5.39
C GLY A 209 21.28 -8.30 4.62
N LYS A 210 22.13 -9.28 5.01
CA LYS A 210 22.17 -10.60 4.34
C LYS A 210 20.85 -11.35 4.50
N ASN A 211 20.18 -11.17 5.62
CA ASN A 211 18.83 -11.63 5.90
C ASN A 211 18.13 -10.70 6.91
N THR A 212 16.80 -10.70 6.91
CA THR A 212 16.00 -10.04 7.93
C THR A 212 15.52 -11.11 8.91
N PRO A 213 15.78 -10.97 10.23
CA PRO A 213 15.32 -11.94 11.21
C PRO A 213 13.79 -11.97 11.30
N SER A 214 13.22 -13.10 11.71
CA SER A 214 11.86 -13.08 12.25
C SER A 214 11.84 -12.30 13.56
N TRP A 215 10.68 -11.74 13.92
CA TRP A 215 10.60 -10.98 15.17
C TRP A 215 10.94 -11.80 16.42
N PRO A 216 10.44 -13.05 16.57
CA PRO A 216 10.81 -13.90 17.68
C PRO A 216 12.32 -14.16 17.78
N ASN A 217 12.97 -14.45 16.65
CA ASN A 217 14.41 -14.73 16.63
C ASN A 217 15.22 -13.50 17.02
N LEU A 218 14.83 -12.31 16.55
CA LEU A 218 15.47 -11.06 16.97
C LEU A 218 15.28 -10.83 18.48
N LEU A 219 14.05 -10.94 18.96
CA LEU A 219 13.72 -10.74 20.36
C LEU A 219 14.44 -11.73 21.28
N GLN A 220 14.50 -13.01 20.89
CA GLN A 220 15.18 -14.03 21.64
C GLN A 220 16.70 -13.77 21.70
N ASN A 221 17.32 -13.44 20.56
CA ASN A 221 18.72 -13.08 20.50
C ASN A 221 19.08 -11.93 21.46
N ILE A 222 18.26 -10.86 21.45
CA ILE A 222 18.45 -9.70 22.32
C ILE A 222 18.24 -10.07 23.80
N ASN A 223 17.19 -10.82 24.13
CA ASN A 223 16.92 -11.24 25.51
C ASN A 223 18.04 -12.13 26.06
N ASP A 224 18.51 -13.11 25.27
CA ASP A 224 19.63 -13.97 25.65
C ASP A 224 20.89 -13.15 25.93
N SER A 225 21.16 -12.15 25.08
CA SER A 225 22.32 -11.26 25.21
C SER A 225 22.21 -10.39 26.47
N ILE A 226 21.02 -9.84 26.77
CA ILE A 226 20.76 -9.07 27.99
C ILE A 226 21.00 -9.94 29.25
N VAL A 227 20.43 -11.15 29.25
CA VAL A 227 20.61 -12.09 30.39
C VAL A 227 22.10 -12.43 30.57
N ALA A 228 22.83 -12.69 29.51
CA ALA A 228 24.26 -12.96 29.57
C ALA A 228 25.07 -11.76 30.11
N MET A 229 24.74 -10.54 29.65
CA MET A 229 25.34 -9.30 30.15
C MET A 229 25.10 -9.08 31.66
N GLU A 230 23.87 -9.34 32.14
CA GLU A 230 23.52 -9.21 33.55
C GLU A 230 24.23 -10.25 34.41
N GLN A 231 24.47 -11.45 33.90
CA GLN A 231 25.17 -12.53 34.61
C GLN A 231 26.69 -12.33 34.66
N THR A 232 27.23 -11.62 33.66
CA THR A 232 28.65 -11.33 33.60
C THR A 232 28.97 -10.29 34.69
N LYS A 233 29.52 -10.71 35.81
CA LYS A 233 29.91 -9.86 36.98
C LYS A 233 31.04 -8.87 36.67
N SER A 234 31.18 -8.46 35.43
CA SER A 234 32.16 -7.48 35.01
C SER A 234 31.77 -6.11 35.59
N THR A 235 32.60 -5.55 36.43
CA THR A 235 32.50 -4.19 36.95
C THR A 235 32.51 -3.12 35.87
N MET A 236 32.70 -3.51 34.62
CA MET A 236 32.77 -2.65 33.46
C MET A 236 31.40 -2.22 32.92
N TYR A 237 30.33 -2.99 33.17
CA TYR A 237 29.01 -2.72 32.62
C TYR A 237 28.01 -2.37 33.71
N LYS A 238 27.82 -1.06 33.96
CA LYS A 238 26.80 -0.54 34.88
C LYS A 238 25.42 -0.34 34.19
N VAL A 239 25.08 -1.15 33.20
CA VAL A 239 23.81 -0.94 32.50
C VAL A 239 22.69 -1.58 33.29
N VAL A 240 21.80 -0.74 33.80
CA VAL A 240 20.53 -1.18 34.37
C VAL A 240 19.55 -1.39 33.23
N PHE A 241 19.28 -2.64 32.88
CA PHE A 241 18.23 -3.01 31.90
C PHE A 241 16.85 -2.93 32.59
N ASP A 242 16.42 -1.73 32.95
CA ASP A 242 15.07 -1.57 33.50
C ASP A 242 14.01 -1.90 32.46
N ALA A 243 12.79 -2.17 32.90
CA ALA A 243 11.68 -2.54 32.04
C ALA A 243 11.39 -1.49 30.96
N LYS A 244 11.64 -0.20 31.24
CA LYS A 244 11.44 0.91 30.31
C LYS A 244 12.49 0.90 29.19
N THR A 245 13.75 0.69 29.52
CA THR A 245 14.84 0.57 28.54
C THR A 245 14.63 -0.63 27.64
N GLN A 246 14.28 -1.79 28.19
CA GLN A 246 13.96 -2.97 27.40
C GLN A 246 12.76 -2.74 26.47
N GLN A 247 11.74 -2.04 26.95
CA GLN A 247 10.58 -1.66 26.15
C GLN A 247 10.96 -0.74 24.97
N ASN A 248 11.81 0.26 25.21
CA ASN A 248 12.31 1.14 24.17
C ASN A 248 13.11 0.36 23.12
N PHE A 249 13.97 -0.56 23.53
CA PHE A 249 14.71 -1.41 22.60
C PHE A 249 13.76 -2.24 21.72
N LYS A 250 12.77 -2.90 22.32
CA LYS A 250 11.77 -3.67 21.57
C LYS A 250 11.05 -2.82 20.53
N THR A 251 10.59 -1.63 20.92
CA THR A 251 9.87 -0.74 19.99
C THR A 251 10.75 -0.29 18.83
N ILE A 252 11.95 0.21 19.12
CA ILE A 252 12.87 0.72 18.10
C ILE A 252 13.33 -0.41 17.16
N LEU A 253 13.69 -1.56 17.72
CA LEU A 253 14.11 -2.73 16.93
C LEU A 253 12.98 -3.28 16.07
N PHE A 254 11.73 -3.27 16.55
CA PHE A 254 10.58 -3.69 15.77
C PHE A 254 10.38 -2.81 14.53
N ILE A 255 10.35 -1.48 14.72
CA ILE A 255 10.21 -0.52 13.61
C ILE A 255 11.39 -0.62 12.64
N ALA A 256 12.62 -0.70 13.15
CA ALA A 256 13.82 -0.81 12.34
C ALA A 256 13.86 -2.10 11.51
N ARG A 257 13.46 -3.23 12.11
CA ARG A 257 13.35 -4.51 11.43
C ARG A 257 12.31 -4.44 10.30
N PHE A 258 11.12 -3.90 10.60
CA PHE A 258 10.04 -3.74 9.63
C PHE A 258 10.49 -2.91 8.42
N SER A 259 11.08 -1.74 8.69
CA SER A 259 11.63 -0.88 7.65
C SER A 259 12.74 -1.58 6.83
N THR A 260 13.68 -2.25 7.50
CA THR A 260 14.75 -3.02 6.82
C THR A 260 14.17 -4.06 5.88
N SER A 261 13.16 -4.81 6.32
CA SER A 261 12.48 -5.84 5.51
C SER A 261 11.87 -5.25 4.24
N ILE A 262 11.21 -4.12 4.34
CA ILE A 262 10.61 -3.42 3.18
C ILE A 262 11.70 -2.95 2.22
N PHE A 263 12.73 -2.26 2.70
CA PHE A 263 13.76 -1.70 1.82
C PHE A 263 14.61 -2.78 1.14
N ILE A 264 14.92 -3.90 1.82
CA ILE A 264 15.60 -5.05 1.18
C ILE A 264 14.73 -5.63 0.06
N GLU A 265 13.42 -5.79 0.29
CA GLU A 265 12.52 -6.31 -0.74
C GLU A 265 12.39 -5.34 -1.93
N LEU A 266 12.31 -4.03 -1.67
CA LEU A 266 12.29 -3.01 -2.73
C LEU A 266 13.61 -3.00 -3.52
N GLU A 267 14.77 -3.16 -2.85
CA GLU A 267 16.07 -3.29 -3.53
C GLU A 267 16.10 -4.53 -4.41
N ARG A 268 15.62 -5.67 -3.90
CA ARG A 268 15.56 -6.93 -4.63
C ARG A 268 14.69 -6.86 -5.87
N GLN A 269 13.54 -6.15 -5.77
CA GLN A 269 12.57 -6.05 -6.88
C GLN A 269 12.94 -4.97 -7.90
N PHE A 270 13.46 -3.85 -7.46
CA PHE A 270 13.59 -2.63 -8.27
C PHE A 270 15.00 -2.08 -8.38
N GLY A 271 15.95 -2.69 -7.67
CA GLY A 271 17.35 -2.28 -7.68
C GLY A 271 17.68 -1.17 -6.69
N ARG A 272 19.00 -1.00 -6.48
CA ARG A 272 19.55 -0.05 -5.50
C ARG A 272 19.20 1.40 -5.82
N ASP A 273 19.24 1.80 -7.09
CA ASP A 273 18.97 3.19 -7.49
C ASP A 273 17.55 3.61 -7.12
N PHE A 274 16.60 2.68 -7.19
CA PHE A 274 15.23 2.93 -6.80
C PHE A 274 15.11 3.25 -5.29
N ILE A 275 15.73 2.46 -4.43
CA ILE A 275 15.66 2.70 -2.98
C ILE A 275 16.44 3.94 -2.55
N VAL A 276 17.54 4.29 -3.24
CA VAL A 276 18.26 5.55 -3.05
C VAL A 276 17.35 6.73 -3.38
N ASP A 277 16.67 6.68 -4.53
CA ASP A 277 15.74 7.73 -4.96
C ASP A 277 14.57 7.89 -3.95
N ILE A 278 13.93 6.80 -3.55
CA ILE A 278 12.83 6.84 -2.55
C ILE A 278 13.30 7.42 -1.22
N THR A 279 14.48 7.04 -0.74
CA THR A 279 15.03 7.56 0.51
C THR A 279 15.32 9.06 0.40
N MET A 280 15.85 9.51 -0.72
CA MET A 280 16.07 10.96 -0.96
C MET A 280 14.74 11.71 -1.04
N GLN A 281 13.71 11.14 -1.67
CA GLN A 281 12.39 11.76 -1.74
C GLN A 281 11.76 11.87 -0.35
N LEU A 282 11.81 10.82 0.48
CA LEU A 282 11.31 10.85 1.86
C LEU A 282 11.98 11.96 2.67
N ARG A 283 13.31 12.09 2.61
CA ARG A 283 14.06 13.15 3.29
C ARG A 283 13.75 14.56 2.74
N ARG A 284 13.49 14.67 1.45
CA ARG A 284 13.11 15.95 0.81
C ARG A 284 11.73 16.39 1.30
N GLN A 285 10.77 15.48 1.34
CA GLN A 285 9.43 15.80 1.81
C GLN A 285 9.40 16.12 3.29
N ASP A 286 10.15 15.41 4.12
CA ASP A 286 10.30 15.73 5.54
C ASP A 286 10.83 17.16 5.75
N ARG A 287 11.86 17.57 5.00
CA ARG A 287 12.38 18.94 5.05
C ARG A 287 11.36 19.99 4.60
N ARG A 288 10.52 19.69 3.61
CA ARG A 288 9.43 20.59 3.19
C ARG A 288 8.37 20.73 4.29
N LEU A 289 8.03 19.63 4.95
CA LEU A 289 7.09 19.63 6.06
C LEU A 289 7.64 20.23 7.35
N SER A 290 8.96 20.41 7.47
CA SER A 290 9.58 20.95 8.68
C SER A 290 9.09 22.36 9.03
N LYS A 291 8.82 23.20 8.02
CA LYS A 291 8.24 24.55 8.22
C LYS A 291 6.80 24.46 8.71
N VAL A 292 5.99 23.59 8.09
CA VAL A 292 4.63 23.28 8.53
C VAL A 292 4.63 22.74 9.96
N HIS A 293 5.61 21.90 10.28
CA HIS A 293 5.77 21.32 11.61
C HIS A 293 6.11 22.37 12.69
N GLN A 294 6.95 23.38 12.38
CA GLN A 294 7.23 24.47 13.31
C GLN A 294 5.99 25.33 13.57
N SER A 295 5.27 25.72 12.53
CA SER A 295 3.99 26.44 12.65
C SER A 295 2.95 25.64 13.45
N PHE A 296 2.87 24.34 13.16
CA PHE A 296 1.99 23.41 13.87
C PHE A 296 2.33 23.33 15.37
N LYS A 297 3.60 23.18 15.74
CA LYS A 297 4.02 23.14 17.16
C LYS A 297 3.63 24.41 17.90
N ALA A 298 3.83 25.57 17.30
CA ALA A 298 3.47 26.86 17.91
C ALA A 298 1.95 26.96 18.11
N SER A 299 1.16 26.61 17.08
CA SER A 299 -0.31 26.61 17.15
C SER A 299 -0.84 25.61 18.18
N LEU A 300 -0.21 24.42 18.25
CA LEU A 300 -0.60 23.36 19.18
C LEU A 300 -0.34 23.76 20.63
N SER A 301 0.84 24.30 20.93
CA SER A 301 1.18 24.75 22.29
C SER A 301 0.19 25.83 22.78
N LYS A 302 -0.18 26.76 21.90
CA LYS A 302 -1.19 27.79 22.21
C LYS A 302 -2.58 27.18 22.43
N ALA A 303 -3.00 26.24 21.60
CA ALA A 303 -4.31 25.61 21.71
C ALA A 303 -4.46 24.72 22.95
N ILE A 304 -3.40 23.98 23.34
CA ILE A 304 -3.41 23.14 24.53
C ILE A 304 -3.49 24.00 25.81
N ALA A 305 -2.87 25.17 25.82
CA ALA A 305 -2.91 26.08 26.97
C ALA A 305 -4.30 26.67 27.26
N VAL A 306 -5.18 26.72 26.25
CA VAL A 306 -6.47 27.43 26.29
C VAL A 306 -7.69 26.51 26.42
N ASN A 307 -7.59 25.22 26.05
CA ASN A 307 -8.75 24.35 25.87
C ASN A 307 -8.78 23.11 26.75
N ASN A 308 -9.95 22.81 27.33
CA ASN A 308 -10.26 21.55 28.03
C ASN A 308 -10.67 20.39 27.08
N ILE A 309 -10.36 20.48 25.79
CA ILE A 309 -10.72 19.49 24.76
C ILE A 309 -9.69 18.34 24.74
N PRO A 310 -10.08 17.11 24.38
CA PRO A 310 -9.14 16.02 24.22
C PRO A 310 -7.96 16.39 23.31
N LYS A 311 -6.73 16.17 23.77
CA LYS A 311 -5.50 16.57 23.06
C LYS A 311 -5.45 16.02 21.61
N THR A 312 -5.97 14.81 21.39
CA THR A 312 -6.02 14.18 20.06
C THR A 312 -6.89 14.97 19.06
N ALA A 313 -8.08 15.42 19.47
CA ALA A 313 -8.98 16.20 18.61
C ALA A 313 -8.38 17.57 18.25
N ILE A 314 -7.67 18.20 19.20
CA ILE A 314 -6.95 19.46 18.94
C ILE A 314 -5.82 19.22 17.93
N ILE A 315 -5.05 18.12 18.08
CA ILE A 315 -3.96 17.76 17.18
C ILE A 315 -4.49 17.56 15.76
N ASP A 316 -5.56 16.78 15.59
CA ASP A 316 -6.12 16.49 14.27
C ASP A 316 -6.62 17.74 13.57
N ARG A 317 -7.31 18.65 14.29
CA ARG A 317 -7.79 19.90 13.74
C ARG A 317 -6.62 20.81 13.31
N ILE A 318 -5.66 21.06 14.21
CA ILE A 318 -4.54 21.96 13.92
C ILE A 318 -3.65 21.37 12.83
N TRP A 319 -3.48 20.05 12.79
CA TRP A 319 -2.76 19.37 11.72
C TRP A 319 -3.44 19.60 10.36
N TYR A 320 -4.75 19.40 10.31
CA TYR A 320 -5.52 19.65 9.10
C TYR A 320 -5.39 21.09 8.60
N GLU A 321 -5.54 22.06 9.49
CA GLU A 321 -5.40 23.49 9.17
C GLU A 321 -4.00 23.82 8.62
N ASN A 322 -2.94 23.32 9.22
CA ASN A 322 -1.56 23.61 8.81
C ASN A 322 -1.08 22.80 7.59
N THR A 323 -1.72 21.68 7.26
CA THR A 323 -1.34 20.88 6.09
C THR A 323 -2.07 21.28 4.82
N GLN A 324 -3.07 22.16 4.87
CA GLN A 324 -3.78 22.65 3.68
C GLN A 324 -2.83 23.34 2.69
N GLU A 325 -1.94 24.19 3.17
CA GLU A 325 -0.92 24.86 2.33
C GLU A 325 0.00 23.84 1.65
N PHE A 326 0.39 22.78 2.36
CA PHE A 326 1.17 21.68 1.78
C PHE A 326 0.41 20.97 0.65
N TRP A 327 -0.89 20.71 0.82
CA TRP A 327 -1.71 20.10 -0.22
C TRP A 327 -1.91 21.01 -1.43
N GLN A 328 -2.04 22.32 -1.23
CA GLN A 328 -2.08 23.28 -2.31
C GLN A 328 -0.79 23.26 -3.12
N LEU A 329 0.37 23.32 -2.45
CA LEU A 329 1.67 23.22 -3.11
C LEU A 329 1.84 21.89 -3.88
N GLN A 330 1.38 20.79 -3.33
CA GLN A 330 1.38 19.51 -4.05
C GLN A 330 0.47 19.54 -5.28
N SER A 331 -0.73 20.10 -5.16
CA SER A 331 -1.67 20.24 -6.29
C SER A 331 -1.06 21.10 -7.40
N GLU A 332 -0.39 22.20 -7.05
CA GLU A 332 0.34 23.03 -8.02
C GLU A 332 1.48 22.28 -8.71
N HIS A 333 2.25 21.48 -7.95
CA HIS A 333 3.27 20.59 -8.52
C HIS A 333 2.69 19.53 -9.44
N MET A 334 1.52 18.98 -9.11
CA MET A 334 0.81 18.05 -9.97
C MET A 334 0.39 18.69 -11.29
N ILE A 335 -0.15 19.92 -11.24
CA ILE A 335 -0.52 20.69 -12.44
C ILE A 335 0.71 21.01 -13.29
N GLN A 336 1.80 21.44 -12.67
CA GLN A 336 3.05 21.71 -13.38
C GLN A 336 3.66 20.44 -13.99
N GLY A 337 3.63 19.32 -13.26
CA GLY A 337 4.04 18.00 -13.76
C GLY A 337 3.21 17.56 -14.97
N SER A 338 1.90 17.75 -14.93
CA SER A 338 0.99 17.45 -16.05
C SER A 338 1.31 18.30 -17.30
N ARG A 339 1.63 19.58 -17.12
CA ARG A 339 2.05 20.45 -18.21
C ARG A 339 3.39 20.03 -18.81
N ALA A 340 4.34 19.63 -17.96
CA ALA A 340 5.64 19.14 -18.40
C ALA A 340 5.51 17.81 -19.19
N ILE A 341 4.62 16.92 -18.76
CA ILE A 341 4.30 15.68 -19.47
C ILE A 341 3.67 15.97 -20.83
N ASP A 342 2.70 16.89 -20.90
CA ASP A 342 2.08 17.27 -22.17
C ASP A 342 3.11 17.89 -23.13
N ALA A 343 4.02 18.74 -22.62
CA ALA A 343 5.10 19.32 -23.41
C ALA A 343 6.04 18.24 -23.99
N LYS A 344 6.49 17.29 -23.17
CA LYS A 344 7.31 16.15 -23.62
C LYS A 344 6.56 15.26 -24.62
N PHE A 345 5.28 15.07 -24.43
CA PHE A 345 4.45 14.30 -25.32
C PHE A 345 4.36 14.97 -26.71
N ARG A 346 4.17 16.31 -26.75
CA ARG A 346 4.17 17.09 -28.00
C ARG A 346 5.52 17.02 -28.71
N GLU A 347 6.61 17.15 -27.97
CA GLU A 347 7.96 17.07 -28.52
C GLU A 347 8.20 15.72 -29.23
N ARG A 348 7.74 14.61 -28.63
CA ARG A 348 8.00 13.28 -29.17
C ARG A 348 7.09 12.86 -30.32
N TYR A 349 5.82 13.22 -30.24
CA TYR A 349 4.80 12.73 -31.19
C TYR A 349 4.32 13.80 -32.16
N ASN A 350 4.96 14.98 -32.18
CA ASN A 350 4.56 16.17 -32.98
C ASN A 350 3.07 16.56 -32.80
N SER A 351 2.42 16.04 -31.77
CA SER A 351 1.03 16.34 -31.43
C SER A 351 0.85 16.15 -29.93
N GLY A 352 0.32 17.15 -29.25
CA GLY A 352 -0.07 17.01 -27.86
C GLY A 352 -1.50 16.48 -27.71
N PHE A 353 -1.91 16.22 -26.50
CA PHE A 353 -3.32 16.12 -26.18
C PHE A 353 -4.01 17.44 -26.50
N ASN A 354 -5.16 17.42 -27.16
CA ASN A 354 -5.97 18.62 -27.21
C ASN A 354 -6.50 18.96 -25.80
N ARG A 355 -7.01 20.19 -25.60
CA ARG A 355 -7.46 20.62 -24.26
C ARG A 355 -8.58 19.72 -23.68
N LYS A 356 -9.42 19.13 -24.53
CA LYS A 356 -10.50 18.24 -24.09
C LYS A 356 -9.92 16.88 -23.65
N ASP A 357 -8.97 16.35 -24.40
CA ASP A 357 -8.33 15.07 -24.13
C ASP A 357 -7.47 15.15 -22.88
N LEU A 358 -6.69 16.24 -22.74
CA LEU A 358 -5.90 16.47 -21.53
C LEU A 358 -6.77 16.63 -20.30
N ARG A 359 -7.88 17.38 -20.40
CA ARG A 359 -8.83 17.55 -19.30
C ARG A 359 -9.52 16.24 -18.93
N PHE A 360 -9.92 15.46 -19.93
CA PHE A 360 -10.50 14.13 -19.72
C PHE A 360 -9.50 13.18 -19.07
N PHE A 361 -8.26 13.22 -19.53
CA PHE A 361 -7.15 12.44 -18.98
C PHE A 361 -6.88 12.81 -17.52
N LEU A 362 -6.77 14.10 -17.22
CA LEU A 362 -6.57 14.61 -15.87
C LEU A 362 -7.73 14.28 -14.91
N GLN A 363 -8.95 14.14 -15.45
CA GLN A 363 -10.13 13.78 -14.65
C GLN A 363 -10.27 12.27 -14.41
N ARG A 364 -9.67 11.41 -15.26
CA ARG A 364 -9.86 9.96 -15.23
C ARG A 364 -8.62 9.14 -15.02
N MET A 365 -7.46 9.69 -15.32
CA MET A 365 -6.18 9.01 -15.13
C MET A 365 -5.22 9.97 -14.45
N ASN A 366 -4.44 9.47 -13.51
CA ASN A 366 -3.40 10.28 -12.90
C ASN A 366 -2.31 10.57 -13.95
N PRO A 367 -2.06 11.85 -14.30
CA PRO A 367 -1.08 12.21 -15.33
C PRO A 367 0.34 11.73 -15.02
N PHE A 368 0.67 11.50 -13.74
CA PHE A 368 1.96 10.94 -13.34
C PHE A 368 2.13 9.46 -13.73
N ALA A 369 1.04 8.74 -13.98
CA ALA A 369 1.11 7.39 -14.53
C ALA A 369 1.71 7.38 -15.95
N LEU A 370 1.68 8.50 -16.67
CA LEU A 370 2.34 8.64 -17.99
C LEU A 370 3.85 8.84 -17.87
N SER A 371 4.36 9.39 -16.75
CA SER A 371 5.79 9.69 -16.61
C SER A 371 6.68 8.46 -16.81
N PRO A 372 6.42 7.30 -16.19
CA PRO A 372 7.19 6.09 -16.45
C PRO A 372 7.11 5.61 -17.90
N LEU A 373 5.94 5.72 -18.54
CA LEU A 373 5.77 5.36 -19.95
C LEU A 373 6.54 6.28 -20.88
N LEU A 374 6.58 7.58 -20.58
CA LEU A 374 7.38 8.55 -21.34
C LEU A 374 8.87 8.32 -21.17
N GLU A 375 9.31 7.90 -19.99
CA GLU A 375 10.71 7.54 -19.74
C GLU A 375 11.09 6.26 -20.49
N GLN A 376 10.28 5.20 -20.39
CA GLN A 376 10.50 3.96 -21.13
C GLN A 376 10.40 4.18 -22.64
N ALA A 377 9.48 5.01 -23.12
CA ALA A 377 9.36 5.34 -24.53
C ALA A 377 10.60 6.07 -25.10
N LYS A 378 11.44 6.70 -24.25
CA LYS A 378 12.75 7.24 -24.71
C LYS A 378 13.73 6.14 -25.08
N ASP A 379 13.66 4.99 -24.45
CA ASP A 379 14.60 3.87 -24.62
C ASP A 379 14.17 2.90 -25.74
N ASN A 380 13.13 3.23 -26.53
CA ASN A 380 12.52 2.36 -27.57
C ASN A 380 12.08 0.98 -27.05
N THR A 381 11.89 0.83 -25.74
CA THR A 381 11.54 -0.45 -25.10
C THR A 381 10.03 -0.70 -25.01
N ILE A 382 9.20 0.29 -25.35
CA ILE A 382 7.74 0.14 -25.33
C ILE A 382 7.20 0.00 -26.74
N ALA A 383 6.45 -1.08 -26.96
CA ALA A 383 5.67 -1.31 -28.17
C ALA A 383 4.43 -0.40 -28.30
N MET A 384 4.12 0.44 -27.28
CA MET A 384 2.89 1.20 -27.20
C MET A 384 3.12 2.72 -27.13
N ALA A 385 2.47 3.46 -28.01
CA ALA A 385 2.34 4.91 -27.89
C ALA A 385 1.22 5.25 -26.88
N PRO A 386 1.51 5.98 -25.78
CA PRO A 386 0.48 6.38 -24.80
C PRO A 386 -0.71 7.12 -25.43
N LYS A 387 -0.47 7.85 -26.50
CA LYS A 387 -1.52 8.54 -27.26
C LYS A 387 -2.50 7.54 -27.90
N LEU A 388 -1.98 6.52 -28.58
CA LEU A 388 -2.79 5.50 -29.24
C LEU A 388 -3.63 4.71 -28.21
N PHE A 389 -3.06 4.37 -27.06
CA PHE A 389 -3.82 3.76 -25.97
C PHE A 389 -5.01 4.64 -25.55
N LEU A 390 -4.76 5.94 -25.33
CA LEU A 390 -5.82 6.87 -24.92
C LEU A 390 -6.90 7.02 -26.00
N GLU A 391 -6.51 7.14 -27.27
CA GLU A 391 -7.43 7.24 -28.39
C GLU A 391 -8.35 6.00 -28.45
N LEU A 392 -7.77 4.81 -28.40
CA LEU A 392 -8.53 3.55 -28.42
C LEU A 392 -9.39 3.37 -27.16
N LEU A 393 -8.91 3.78 -25.98
CA LEU A 393 -9.72 3.78 -24.76
C LEU A 393 -10.96 4.66 -24.92
N LEU A 394 -10.79 5.88 -25.43
CA LEU A 394 -11.88 6.83 -25.64
C LEU A 394 -12.87 6.34 -26.70
N GLU A 395 -12.37 5.80 -27.82
CA GLU A 395 -13.18 5.19 -28.87
C GLU A 395 -14.01 4.03 -28.34
N GLY A 396 -13.39 3.09 -27.61
CA GLY A 396 -14.10 1.97 -27.00
C GLY A 396 -15.18 2.41 -26.01
N LEU A 397 -14.91 3.42 -25.18
CA LEU A 397 -15.91 3.98 -24.28
C LEU A 397 -17.04 4.71 -25.03
N ALA A 398 -16.74 5.33 -26.16
CA ALA A 398 -17.74 5.95 -27.03
C ALA A 398 -18.63 4.90 -27.71
N LEU A 399 -18.04 3.85 -28.30
CA LEU A 399 -18.77 2.71 -28.86
C LEU A 399 -19.70 2.08 -27.84
N ARG A 400 -19.23 1.86 -26.62
CA ARG A 400 -20.07 1.33 -25.55
C ARG A 400 -21.28 2.23 -25.24
N LYS A 401 -21.12 3.56 -25.30
CA LYS A 401 -22.22 4.52 -25.04
C LYS A 401 -23.20 4.63 -26.21
N ASN A 402 -22.74 4.43 -27.42
CA ASN A 402 -23.56 4.58 -28.61
C ASN A 402 -24.59 3.44 -28.73
N GLY A 403 -25.88 3.78 -28.70
CA GLY A 403 -26.98 2.81 -28.86
C GLY A 403 -27.05 2.12 -30.23
N ASN A 404 -26.46 2.74 -31.24
CA ASN A 404 -26.48 2.27 -32.63
C ASN A 404 -25.23 1.46 -33.02
N THR A 405 -24.36 1.13 -32.04
CA THR A 405 -23.16 0.32 -32.29
C THR A 405 -23.53 -1.05 -32.86
N LEU A 406 -22.94 -1.41 -33.98
CA LEU A 406 -23.15 -2.69 -34.67
C LEU A 406 -21.99 -3.67 -34.37
N PRO A 407 -22.20 -4.98 -34.54
CA PRO A 407 -21.14 -5.97 -34.39
C PRO A 407 -19.91 -5.73 -35.25
N ARG A 408 -20.09 -5.17 -36.46
CA ARG A 408 -18.97 -4.82 -37.33
C ARG A 408 -18.08 -3.73 -36.72
N ASP A 409 -18.67 -2.75 -36.05
CA ASP A 409 -17.94 -1.63 -35.44
C ASP A 409 -17.10 -2.15 -34.25
N ILE A 410 -17.69 -3.06 -33.46
CA ILE A 410 -16.99 -3.72 -32.35
C ILE A 410 -15.81 -4.57 -32.85
N LYS A 411 -16.04 -5.36 -33.91
CA LYS A 411 -14.98 -6.17 -34.54
C LYS A 411 -13.85 -5.33 -35.10
N GLN A 412 -14.20 -4.19 -35.73
CA GLN A 412 -13.22 -3.23 -36.26
C GLN A 412 -12.39 -2.63 -35.13
N TYR A 413 -13.02 -2.21 -34.02
CA TYR A 413 -12.35 -1.71 -32.84
C TYR A 413 -11.39 -2.76 -32.26
N ILE A 414 -11.83 -4.01 -32.09
CA ILE A 414 -10.97 -5.10 -31.61
C ILE A 414 -9.78 -5.32 -32.52
N LYS A 415 -9.97 -5.23 -33.83
CA LYS A 415 -8.88 -5.33 -34.83
C LYS A 415 -7.85 -4.22 -34.61
N GLN A 416 -8.28 -2.97 -34.41
CA GLN A 416 -7.39 -1.84 -34.12
C GLN A 416 -6.63 -2.03 -32.78
N VAL A 417 -7.31 -2.53 -31.75
CA VAL A 417 -6.67 -2.86 -30.46
C VAL A 417 -5.59 -3.93 -30.64
N ASN A 418 -5.85 -4.97 -31.44
CA ASN A 418 -4.90 -6.05 -31.70
C ASN A 418 -3.71 -5.57 -32.54
N GLU A 419 -3.96 -4.79 -33.59
CA GLU A 419 -2.91 -4.17 -34.42
C GLU A 419 -2.00 -3.25 -33.62
N ALA A 420 -2.54 -2.63 -32.58
CA ALA A 420 -1.80 -1.79 -31.63
C ALA A 420 -1.09 -2.59 -30.51
N ASN A 421 -1.26 -3.91 -30.43
CA ASN A 421 -0.79 -4.77 -29.33
C ASN A 421 -1.29 -4.32 -27.96
N LEU A 422 -2.55 -3.88 -27.88
CA LEU A 422 -3.17 -3.32 -26.66
C LEU A 422 -4.25 -4.23 -26.04
N GLU A 423 -4.34 -5.49 -26.45
CA GLU A 423 -5.37 -6.45 -26.00
C GLU A 423 -5.37 -6.57 -24.48
N CYS A 424 -4.20 -6.71 -23.87
CA CYS A 424 -4.07 -6.84 -22.41
C CYS A 424 -4.46 -5.58 -21.65
N TYR A 425 -4.39 -4.42 -22.31
CA TYR A 425 -4.69 -3.12 -21.72
C TYR A 425 -6.16 -2.76 -21.81
N LEU A 426 -6.83 -3.17 -22.88
CA LEU A 426 -8.19 -2.79 -23.22
C LEU A 426 -9.17 -3.98 -23.16
N ASP A 427 -8.75 -5.13 -22.62
CA ASP A 427 -9.60 -6.33 -22.47
C ASP A 427 -10.91 -6.02 -21.76
N TRP A 428 -10.86 -5.24 -20.66
CA TRP A 428 -12.05 -4.83 -19.94
C TRP A 428 -12.98 -3.93 -20.77
N VAL A 429 -12.44 -3.10 -21.65
CA VAL A 429 -13.24 -2.23 -22.55
C VAL A 429 -13.90 -3.06 -23.63
N THR A 430 -13.15 -3.93 -24.31
CA THR A 430 -13.67 -4.77 -25.41
C THR A 430 -14.79 -5.68 -24.91
N ASN A 431 -14.59 -6.33 -23.76
CA ASN A 431 -15.64 -7.15 -23.16
C ASN A 431 -16.83 -6.29 -22.70
N TRP A 432 -16.61 -5.09 -22.18
CA TRP A 432 -17.70 -4.21 -21.75
C TRP A 432 -18.55 -3.70 -22.93
N ILE A 433 -17.96 -3.47 -24.10
CA ILE A 433 -18.70 -3.10 -25.30
C ILE A 433 -19.63 -4.24 -25.70
N TRP A 434 -19.12 -5.49 -25.81
CA TRP A 434 -19.94 -6.65 -26.14
C TRP A 434 -21.04 -6.90 -25.09
N ALA A 435 -20.72 -6.81 -23.82
CA ALA A 435 -21.70 -6.94 -22.75
C ALA A 435 -22.85 -5.93 -22.91
N THR A 436 -22.50 -4.65 -23.17
CA THR A 436 -23.51 -3.59 -23.36
C THR A 436 -24.32 -3.79 -24.64
N TYR A 437 -23.69 -4.28 -25.70
CA TYR A 437 -24.36 -4.60 -26.96
C TYR A 437 -25.46 -5.66 -26.75
N HIS A 438 -25.13 -6.81 -26.18
CA HIS A 438 -26.08 -7.88 -25.89
C HIS A 438 -27.15 -7.45 -24.88
N TYR A 439 -26.77 -6.73 -23.83
CA TYR A 439 -27.73 -6.23 -22.84
C TYR A 439 -28.83 -5.34 -23.46
N ARG A 440 -28.48 -4.47 -24.43
CA ARG A 440 -29.44 -3.60 -25.11
C ARG A 440 -30.42 -4.37 -25.99
N ARG A 441 -30.04 -5.55 -26.40
CA ARG A 441 -30.87 -6.45 -27.24
C ARG A 441 -31.67 -7.43 -26.38
N GLU A 442 -31.62 -7.26 -25.06
CA GLU A 442 -32.30 -8.17 -24.12
C GLU A 442 -31.74 -9.59 -24.11
N GLU A 443 -30.52 -9.78 -24.62
CA GLU A 443 -29.79 -11.04 -24.67
C GLU A 443 -28.97 -11.19 -23.38
N ASP A 444 -29.64 -11.24 -22.21
CA ASP A 444 -29.00 -11.15 -20.90
C ASP A 444 -28.03 -12.33 -20.62
N ASP A 445 -28.34 -13.52 -21.11
CA ASP A 445 -27.51 -14.73 -21.04
C ASP A 445 -26.20 -14.57 -21.85
N LEU A 446 -26.25 -13.91 -23.01
CA LEU A 446 -25.08 -13.59 -23.81
C LEU A 446 -24.29 -12.41 -23.24
N ALA A 447 -24.95 -11.47 -22.57
CA ALA A 447 -24.30 -10.31 -21.96
C ALA A 447 -23.46 -10.69 -20.72
N PHE A 448 -23.93 -11.64 -19.90
CA PHE A 448 -23.30 -11.99 -18.62
C PHE A 448 -21.84 -12.44 -18.74
N PRO A 449 -21.43 -13.37 -19.61
CA PRO A 449 -20.03 -13.78 -19.73
C PRO A 449 -19.08 -12.60 -20.05
N PHE A 450 -19.55 -11.64 -20.85
CA PHE A 450 -18.79 -10.45 -21.18
C PHE A 450 -18.72 -9.47 -20.02
N TYR A 451 -19.81 -9.26 -19.26
CA TYR A 451 -19.76 -8.46 -18.04
C TYR A 451 -18.81 -9.06 -16.99
N LEU A 452 -18.84 -10.39 -16.82
CA LEU A 452 -17.94 -11.08 -15.92
C LEU A 452 -16.46 -10.85 -16.30
N LYS A 453 -16.12 -11.03 -17.59
CA LYS A 453 -14.75 -10.79 -18.07
C LYS A 453 -14.34 -9.33 -17.92
N ALA A 454 -15.23 -8.38 -18.27
CA ALA A 454 -14.97 -6.96 -18.12
C ALA A 454 -14.75 -6.57 -16.66
N PHE A 455 -15.55 -7.10 -15.74
CA PHE A 455 -15.41 -6.88 -14.31
C PHE A 455 -14.07 -7.42 -13.80
N GLU A 456 -13.72 -8.68 -14.13
CA GLU A 456 -12.48 -9.31 -13.66
C GLU A 456 -11.22 -8.59 -14.18
N SER A 457 -11.20 -8.18 -15.45
CA SER A 457 -10.05 -7.47 -16.02
C SER A 457 -10.04 -5.98 -15.66
N GLY A 458 -11.18 -5.40 -15.30
CA GLY A 458 -11.33 -3.98 -14.96
C GLY A 458 -11.10 -3.61 -13.51
N LYS A 459 -11.16 -4.56 -12.55
CA LYS A 459 -11.08 -4.30 -11.11
C LYS A 459 -9.93 -3.38 -10.70
N TYR A 460 -8.75 -3.62 -11.21
CA TYR A 460 -7.53 -2.88 -10.84
C TYR A 460 -6.97 -2.02 -11.98
N SER A 461 -7.76 -1.77 -13.04
CA SER A 461 -7.32 -1.01 -14.21
C SER A 461 -8.33 0.01 -14.73
N ALA A 462 -9.62 -0.15 -14.42
CA ALA A 462 -10.67 0.68 -15.00
C ALA A 462 -10.90 2.03 -14.30
N GLY A 463 -10.30 2.25 -13.11
CA GLY A 463 -10.44 3.50 -12.36
C GLY A 463 -11.90 3.95 -12.21
N ASN A 464 -12.19 5.22 -12.48
CA ASN A 464 -13.54 5.78 -12.38
C ASN A 464 -14.61 5.06 -13.22
N SER A 465 -14.22 4.31 -14.23
CA SER A 465 -15.17 3.51 -15.02
C SER A 465 -15.81 2.39 -14.19
N GLN A 466 -15.20 1.99 -13.08
CA GLN A 466 -15.73 0.99 -12.17
C GLN A 466 -17.10 1.35 -11.59
N TYR A 467 -17.39 2.63 -11.35
CA TYR A 467 -18.71 3.06 -10.87
C TYR A 467 -19.85 2.55 -11.73
N LYS A 468 -19.65 2.53 -13.04
CA LYS A 468 -20.67 2.07 -13.99
C LYS A 468 -20.55 0.58 -14.28
N LEU A 469 -19.33 0.09 -14.47
CA LEU A 469 -19.07 -1.32 -14.77
C LEU A 469 -19.56 -2.25 -13.67
N VAL A 470 -19.29 -1.92 -12.40
CA VAL A 470 -19.71 -2.73 -11.23
C VAL A 470 -21.24 -2.78 -11.14
N ASN A 471 -21.93 -1.63 -11.30
CA ASN A 471 -23.39 -1.59 -11.28
C ASN A 471 -24.01 -2.46 -12.39
N GLN A 472 -23.45 -2.41 -13.59
CA GLN A 472 -23.93 -3.21 -14.73
C GLN A 472 -23.63 -4.71 -14.54
N TYR A 473 -22.47 -5.04 -13.99
CA TYR A 473 -22.12 -6.41 -13.68
C TYR A 473 -23.07 -7.01 -12.62
N VAL A 474 -23.31 -6.28 -11.52
CA VAL A 474 -24.21 -6.72 -10.44
C VAL A 474 -25.64 -6.92 -10.98
N GLU A 475 -26.15 -6.01 -11.79
CA GLU A 475 -27.44 -6.16 -12.46
C GLU A 475 -27.49 -7.40 -13.36
N SER A 476 -26.45 -7.61 -14.18
CA SER A 476 -26.35 -8.77 -15.06
C SER A 476 -26.29 -10.08 -14.28
N CYS A 477 -25.62 -10.11 -13.11
CA CYS A 477 -25.62 -11.26 -12.21
C CYS A 477 -27.03 -11.60 -11.73
N ALA A 478 -27.81 -10.58 -11.31
CA ALA A 478 -29.18 -10.78 -10.84
C ALA A 478 -30.09 -11.34 -11.96
N LYS A 479 -30.02 -10.78 -13.16
CA LYS A 479 -30.80 -11.24 -14.33
C LYS A 479 -30.50 -12.70 -14.71
N ASN A 480 -29.26 -13.09 -14.56
CA ASN A 480 -28.81 -14.45 -14.93
C ASN A 480 -28.84 -15.46 -13.77
N ASN A 481 -29.49 -15.14 -12.66
CA ASN A 481 -29.59 -15.98 -11.47
C ASN A 481 -28.22 -16.40 -10.90
N LYS A 482 -27.20 -15.52 -10.97
CA LYS A 482 -25.84 -15.75 -10.48
C LYS A 482 -25.64 -15.13 -9.10
N TRP A 483 -26.27 -15.70 -8.08
CA TRP A 483 -26.25 -15.18 -6.71
C TRP A 483 -24.84 -15.04 -6.12
N LYS A 484 -23.96 -16.03 -6.36
CA LYS A 484 -22.57 -15.98 -5.86
C LYS A 484 -21.80 -14.80 -6.48
N ASP A 485 -21.93 -14.60 -7.78
CA ASP A 485 -21.26 -13.51 -8.52
C ASP A 485 -21.87 -12.16 -8.16
N PHE A 486 -23.18 -12.11 -7.90
CA PHE A 486 -23.85 -10.93 -7.38
C PHE A 486 -23.26 -10.49 -6.04
N LYS A 487 -23.18 -11.39 -5.03
CA LYS A 487 -22.56 -11.08 -3.74
C LYS A 487 -21.12 -10.61 -3.88
N ARG A 488 -20.35 -11.21 -4.78
CA ARG A 488 -18.98 -10.81 -5.05
C ARG A 488 -18.89 -9.40 -5.64
N GLY A 489 -19.79 -9.03 -6.54
CA GLY A 489 -19.88 -7.68 -7.08
C GLY A 489 -20.26 -6.64 -6.02
N ILE A 490 -21.20 -6.98 -5.13
CA ILE A 490 -21.57 -6.13 -3.99
C ILE A 490 -20.40 -5.96 -3.01
N ALA A 491 -19.72 -7.04 -2.62
CA ALA A 491 -18.56 -6.96 -1.73
C ALA A 491 -17.45 -6.06 -2.31
N TRP A 492 -17.21 -6.15 -3.62
CA TRP A 492 -16.28 -5.25 -4.31
C TRP A 492 -16.75 -3.79 -4.31
N ALA A 493 -18.04 -3.56 -4.57
CA ALA A 493 -18.63 -2.22 -4.54
C ALA A 493 -18.52 -1.60 -3.13
N ASN A 494 -18.89 -2.34 -2.09
CA ASN A 494 -18.78 -1.91 -0.69
C ASN A 494 -17.33 -1.55 -0.34
N TYR A 495 -16.39 -2.43 -0.66
CA TYR A 495 -14.97 -2.18 -0.43
C TYR A 495 -14.49 -0.88 -1.07
N LEU A 496 -14.90 -0.57 -2.31
CA LEU A 496 -14.52 0.67 -2.99
C LEU A 496 -15.38 1.89 -2.60
N GLY A 497 -16.46 1.71 -1.85
CA GLY A 497 -17.43 2.77 -1.59
C GLY A 497 -18.21 3.18 -2.85
N ILE A 498 -18.49 2.22 -3.73
CA ILE A 498 -19.32 2.42 -4.92
C ILE A 498 -20.77 2.13 -4.55
N GLU A 499 -21.65 3.12 -4.71
CA GLU A 499 -23.08 2.90 -4.54
C GLU A 499 -23.62 1.97 -5.62
N VAL A 500 -24.24 0.87 -5.19
CA VAL A 500 -24.98 -0.02 -6.08
C VAL A 500 -26.46 0.36 -6.01
N ARG A 501 -27.08 0.48 -7.16
CA ARG A 501 -28.51 0.83 -7.26
C ARG A 501 -29.35 -0.18 -6.46
N TRP A 502 -30.33 0.33 -5.74
CA TRP A 502 -31.24 -0.43 -4.86
C TRP A 502 -30.59 -1.11 -3.66
N TYR A 503 -29.29 -0.94 -3.50
CA TYR A 503 -28.57 -1.41 -2.34
C TYR A 503 -27.79 -0.27 -1.70
N ARG A 504 -28.29 0.23 -0.59
CA ARG A 504 -27.66 1.30 0.20
C ARG A 504 -27.12 0.78 1.54
N GLY A 505 -26.95 -0.51 1.69
CA GLY A 505 -26.61 -1.11 2.96
C GLY A 505 -25.11 -1.29 3.15
N VAL A 506 -24.64 -0.98 4.35
CA VAL A 506 -23.37 -1.47 4.89
C VAL A 506 -23.58 -2.89 5.43
N ASP A 507 -24.83 -3.29 5.63
CA ASP A 507 -25.23 -4.58 6.17
C ASP A 507 -25.29 -5.62 5.03
N GLU A 508 -24.26 -6.48 4.99
CA GLU A 508 -24.18 -7.61 4.07
C GLU A 508 -25.04 -8.80 4.52
N SER A 509 -26.01 -8.57 5.42
CA SER A 509 -26.99 -9.59 5.77
C SER A 509 -27.80 -10.01 4.53
N ASP A 510 -28.20 -11.28 4.49
CA ASP A 510 -28.83 -11.87 3.30
C ASP A 510 -30.15 -11.19 2.90
N GLU A 511 -30.90 -10.59 3.83
CA GLU A 511 -32.22 -9.99 3.53
C GLU A 511 -32.15 -8.72 2.65
N PRO A 512 -31.37 -7.66 3.00
CA PRO A 512 -31.19 -6.52 2.11
C PRO A 512 -30.60 -6.89 0.76
N LEU A 513 -29.66 -7.87 0.74
CA LEU A 513 -29.05 -8.37 -0.48
C LEU A 513 -30.07 -9.09 -1.37
N LYS A 514 -30.93 -9.93 -0.83
CA LYS A 514 -32.00 -10.60 -1.57
C LYS A 514 -32.99 -9.60 -2.15
N THR A 515 -33.36 -8.59 -1.37
CA THR A 515 -34.24 -7.51 -1.83
C THR A 515 -33.64 -6.79 -3.04
N ALA A 516 -32.38 -6.33 -2.93
CA ALA A 516 -31.68 -5.68 -4.04
C ALA A 516 -31.55 -6.61 -5.26
N TYR A 517 -31.24 -7.88 -5.03
CA TYR A 517 -31.15 -8.90 -6.08
C TYR A 517 -32.47 -9.06 -6.84
N MET A 518 -33.59 -9.16 -6.12
CA MET A 518 -34.91 -9.30 -6.73
C MET A 518 -35.30 -8.05 -7.54
N PHE A 519 -35.03 -6.84 -7.01
CA PHE A 519 -35.25 -5.62 -7.77
C PHE A 519 -34.43 -5.56 -9.06
N LEU A 520 -33.12 -5.83 -8.97
CA LEU A 520 -32.23 -5.79 -10.12
C LEU A 520 -32.53 -6.88 -11.16
N LYS A 521 -33.10 -8.01 -10.71
CA LYS A 521 -33.51 -9.08 -11.61
C LYS A 521 -34.63 -8.64 -12.56
N HIS A 522 -35.57 -7.80 -12.10
CA HIS A 522 -36.74 -7.37 -12.87
C HIS A 522 -36.59 -5.99 -13.48
N ALA A 523 -35.59 -5.22 -13.11
CA ALA A 523 -35.34 -3.87 -13.60
C ALA A 523 -34.28 -3.85 -14.72
N ARG A 524 -34.34 -2.83 -15.59
CA ARG A 524 -33.34 -2.59 -16.65
C ARG A 524 -32.75 -1.20 -16.45
N TYR A 525 -31.72 -1.08 -15.61
CA TYR A 525 -31.07 0.18 -15.27
C TYR A 525 -29.74 0.42 -15.99
N ALA A 526 -29.14 -0.60 -16.60
CA ALA A 526 -27.85 -0.50 -17.23
C ALA A 526 -27.83 0.35 -18.52
N GLN A 527 -28.99 0.77 -19.00
CA GLN A 527 -29.09 1.66 -20.18
C GLN A 527 -28.64 3.10 -19.91
N LEU A 528 -28.56 3.50 -18.67
CA LEU A 528 -28.17 4.85 -18.25
C LEU A 528 -26.69 4.90 -17.89
#